data_b106e592bdf246480325ef77fdfa4c2d
#
_entry.id   b106e592bdf246480325ef77fdfa4c2d
#
_cell.length_a   1.000
_cell.length_b   1.000
_cell.length_c   1.000
_cell.angle_alpha   90.00
_cell.angle_beta   90.00
_cell.angle_gamma   90.00
#
_symmetry.space_group_name_H-M   'P 1'
#
loop_
_entity.id
_entity.type
_entity.pdbx_description
1 polymer ?
#
loop_
_entity_poly.entity_id
_entity_poly.type
_entity_poly.pdbx_seq_one_letter_code
_entity_poly.pdbx_strand_id
1 'polypeptide(L)'
;MVIKKVENKIEKLVEGTFAKFFSSELKPVEISRKIVREIELNRSIGVHGDHLAPNDFDVAISESDYSNLIKAKEPLEQELEETIRDYSYQEGYIFLGSINVSIKKEE
;
A
#
# COMPACT_ATOMS: atom_id res chain seq x y z
N MET A 1 7.07 -16.41 3.75
CA MET A 1 6.00 -15.98 2.84
C MET A 1 6.05 -14.50 2.59
N VAL A 2 5.82 -14.11 1.37
CA VAL A 2 5.97 -12.73 0.92
C VAL A 2 4.97 -11.79 1.57
N ILE A 3 3.73 -12.25 1.78
CA ILE A 3 2.68 -11.47 2.44
C ILE A 3 3.12 -11.02 3.83
N LYS A 4 3.76 -11.91 4.59
CA LYS A 4 4.27 -11.57 5.91
C LYS A 4 5.34 -10.49 5.86
N LYS A 5 6.20 -10.51 4.84
CA LYS A 5 7.23 -9.49 4.67
C LYS A 5 6.63 -8.12 4.41
N VAL A 6 5.59 -8.06 3.57
CA VAL A 6 4.89 -6.80 3.28
C VAL A 6 4.23 -6.26 4.54
N GLU A 7 3.53 -7.10 5.29
CA GLU A 7 2.90 -6.70 6.55
C GLU A 7 3.92 -6.15 7.53
N ASN A 8 5.06 -6.85 7.71
CA ASN A 8 6.10 -6.41 8.62
C ASN A 8 6.71 -5.07 8.18
N LYS A 9 6.91 -4.89 6.88
CA LYS A 9 7.48 -3.66 6.35
C LYS A 9 6.55 -2.47 6.59
N ILE A 10 5.25 -2.64 6.37
CA ILE A 10 4.27 -1.58 6.62
C ILE A 10 4.14 -1.31 8.11
N GLU A 11 4.14 -2.34 8.95
CA GLU A 11 4.11 -2.16 10.39
C GLU A 11 5.30 -1.36 10.89
N LYS A 12 6.49 -1.66 10.42
CA LYS A 12 7.70 -0.89 10.76
C LYS A 12 7.58 0.56 10.36
N LEU A 13 7.00 0.80 9.19
CA LEU A 13 6.80 2.12 8.64
C LEU A 13 5.92 2.96 9.57
N VAL A 14 4.76 2.43 9.97
CA VAL A 14 3.81 3.17 10.80
C VAL A 14 4.21 3.18 12.27
N GLU A 15 4.96 2.20 12.75
CA GLU A 15 5.47 2.20 14.12
C GLU A 15 6.71 3.08 14.28
N GLY A 16 7.41 3.38 13.18
CA GLY A 16 8.59 4.24 13.18
C GLY A 16 8.23 5.69 12.96
N THR A 17 8.65 6.22 11.82
CA THR A 17 8.51 7.64 11.48
C THR A 17 7.06 8.13 11.47
N PHE A 18 6.13 7.26 11.07
CA PHE A 18 4.74 7.66 10.88
C PHE A 18 3.81 7.27 12.03
N ALA A 19 4.33 6.59 13.06
CA ALA A 19 3.49 6.07 14.15
C ALA A 19 2.61 7.14 14.81
N LYS A 20 3.14 8.33 15.00
CA LYS A 20 2.44 9.42 15.67
C LYS A 20 1.22 9.94 14.89
N PHE A 21 1.14 9.62 13.60
CA PHE A 21 0.03 10.06 12.74
C PHE A 21 -1.12 9.06 12.69
N PHE A 22 -0.96 7.88 13.28
CA PHE A 22 -1.98 6.85 13.26
C PHE A 22 -2.74 6.82 14.58
N SER A 23 -4.06 6.68 14.48
CA SER A 23 -4.92 6.52 15.65
C SER A 23 -5.00 5.06 16.05
N SER A 24 -5.59 4.79 17.23
CA SER A 24 -5.81 3.42 17.68
C SER A 24 -6.80 2.65 16.81
N GLU A 25 -7.60 3.35 16.01
CA GLU A 25 -8.58 2.72 15.13
C GLU A 25 -7.98 2.24 13.81
N LEU A 26 -6.95 2.93 13.33
CA LEU A 26 -6.28 2.56 12.08
C LEU A 26 -5.14 1.60 12.38
N LYS A 27 -5.31 0.35 12.00
CA LYS A 27 -4.33 -0.70 12.25
C LYS A 27 -3.42 -0.90 11.04
N PRO A 28 -2.09 -0.86 11.24
CA PRO A 28 -1.14 -1.05 10.13
C PRO A 28 -1.34 -2.35 9.37
N VAL A 29 -1.64 -3.43 10.06
CA VAL A 29 -1.82 -4.74 9.44
C VAL A 29 -3.00 -4.74 8.46
N GLU A 30 -4.01 -3.93 8.73
CA GLU A 30 -5.17 -3.84 7.84
C GLU A 30 -4.82 -3.14 6.53
N ILE A 31 -3.94 -2.13 6.59
CA ILE A 31 -3.46 -1.45 5.39
C ILE A 31 -2.71 -2.44 4.50
N SER A 32 -1.78 -3.20 5.09
CA SER A 32 -1.00 -4.17 4.33
C SER A 32 -1.87 -5.25 3.69
N ARG A 33 -2.85 -5.75 4.44
CA ARG A 33 -3.78 -6.77 3.92
C ARG A 33 -4.59 -6.26 2.75
N LYS A 34 -5.09 -5.03 2.85
CA LYS A 34 -5.87 -4.42 1.77
C LYS A 34 -5.03 -4.22 0.52
N ILE A 35 -3.80 -3.75 0.68
CA ILE A 35 -2.89 -3.56 -0.46
C ILE A 35 -2.61 -4.89 -1.16
N VAL A 36 -2.22 -5.91 -0.40
CA VAL A 36 -1.93 -7.23 -0.97
C VAL A 36 -3.17 -7.80 -1.65
N ARG A 37 -4.32 -7.68 -1.01
CA ARG A 37 -5.58 -8.17 -1.56
C ARG A 37 -5.91 -7.50 -2.89
N GLU A 38 -5.74 -6.19 -2.98
CA GLU A 38 -6.00 -5.46 -4.23
C GLU A 38 -5.05 -5.90 -5.34
N ILE A 39 -3.79 -6.12 -5.02
CA ILE A 39 -2.83 -6.62 -6.00
C ILE A 39 -3.28 -7.99 -6.51
N GLU A 40 -3.61 -8.91 -5.61
CA GLU A 40 -3.97 -10.28 -5.98
C GLU A 40 -5.30 -10.37 -6.71
N LEU A 41 -6.28 -9.55 -6.34
CA LEU A 41 -7.58 -9.55 -6.98
C LEU A 41 -7.57 -8.90 -8.36
N ASN A 42 -6.67 -7.97 -8.59
CA ASN A 42 -6.66 -7.17 -9.82
C ASN A 42 -5.47 -7.46 -10.73
N ARG A 43 -4.69 -8.47 -10.42
CA ARG A 43 -3.63 -8.87 -11.33
C ARG A 43 -4.23 -9.50 -12.59
N SER A 44 -3.52 -9.35 -13.70
CA SER A 44 -3.94 -9.91 -14.98
C SER A 44 -2.76 -10.62 -15.64
N ILE A 45 -3.04 -11.32 -16.73
CA ILE A 45 -1.99 -12.01 -17.46
C ILE A 45 -1.84 -11.33 -18.83
N GLY A 46 -0.61 -10.90 -19.11
CA GLY A 46 -0.30 -10.25 -20.37
C GLY A 46 -0.16 -11.24 -21.52
N VAL A 47 -0.01 -10.71 -22.71
CA VAL A 47 0.06 -11.52 -23.94
C VAL A 47 1.21 -12.51 -23.99
N HIS A 48 2.28 -12.22 -23.23
CA HIS A 48 3.44 -13.11 -23.16
C HIS A 48 3.45 -13.99 -21.90
N GLY A 49 2.31 -14.07 -21.20
CA GLY A 49 2.21 -14.87 -19.97
C GLY A 49 2.70 -14.16 -18.72
N ASP A 50 3.10 -12.90 -18.82
CA ASP A 50 3.53 -12.13 -17.66
C ASP A 50 2.36 -11.82 -16.73
N HIS A 51 2.64 -11.82 -15.42
CA HIS A 51 1.65 -11.43 -14.43
C HIS A 51 1.73 -9.92 -14.21
N LEU A 52 0.66 -9.23 -14.56
CA LEU A 52 0.60 -7.76 -14.46
C LEU A 52 -0.11 -7.37 -13.17
N ALA A 53 0.53 -6.50 -12.38
CA ALA A 53 -0.05 -5.98 -11.16
C ALA A 53 -0.68 -4.62 -11.42
N PRO A 54 -1.75 -4.25 -10.67
CA PRO A 54 -2.29 -2.91 -10.77
C PRO A 54 -1.26 -1.89 -10.27
N ASN A 55 -1.30 -0.69 -10.82
CA ASN A 55 -0.33 0.35 -10.50
C ASN A 55 -0.94 1.60 -9.85
N ASP A 56 -2.26 1.71 -9.77
CA ASP A 56 -2.93 2.82 -9.11
C ASP A 56 -3.71 2.30 -7.91
N PHE A 57 -3.47 2.90 -6.74
CA PHE A 57 -4.11 2.48 -5.50
C PHE A 57 -4.70 3.69 -4.79
N ASP A 58 -5.98 3.58 -4.42
CA ASP A 58 -6.63 4.57 -3.58
C ASP A 58 -6.83 3.95 -2.19
N VAL A 59 -6.24 4.56 -1.18
CA VAL A 59 -6.35 4.11 0.20
C VAL A 59 -7.33 5.02 0.92
N ALA A 60 -8.55 4.53 1.14
CA ALA A 60 -9.61 5.31 1.80
C ALA A 60 -9.55 5.10 3.32
N ILE A 61 -9.45 6.18 4.06
CA ILE A 61 -9.40 6.15 5.52
C ILE A 61 -10.42 7.11 6.09
N SER A 62 -10.75 6.96 7.37
CA SER A 62 -11.72 7.83 8.03
C SER A 62 -11.28 9.28 7.99
N GLU A 63 -12.25 10.20 8.15
CA GLU A 63 -11.96 11.62 8.16
C GLU A 63 -10.99 11.99 9.29
N SER A 64 -11.17 11.40 10.47
CA SER A 64 -10.27 11.71 11.59
C SER A 64 -8.86 11.18 11.35
N ASP A 65 -8.72 10.00 10.80
CA ASP A 65 -7.39 9.46 10.45
C ASP A 65 -6.73 10.28 9.35
N TYR A 66 -7.52 10.68 8.35
CA TYR A 66 -7.00 11.53 7.28
C TYR A 66 -6.47 12.85 7.84
N SER A 67 -7.20 13.48 8.73
CA SER A 67 -6.77 14.73 9.37
C SER A 67 -5.48 14.56 10.15
N ASN A 68 -5.32 13.42 10.82
CA ASN A 68 -4.10 13.12 11.55
C ASN A 68 -2.91 12.87 10.62
N LEU A 69 -3.15 12.31 9.44
CA LEU A 69 -2.08 11.96 8.50
C LEU A 69 -1.72 13.06 7.53
N ILE A 70 -2.51 14.13 7.45
CA ILE A 70 -2.41 15.11 6.36
C ILE A 70 -0.98 15.68 6.19
N LYS A 71 -0.26 15.90 7.28
CA LYS A 71 1.09 16.45 7.24
C LYS A 71 2.14 15.45 6.74
N ALA A 72 1.84 14.17 6.84
CA ALA A 72 2.76 13.12 6.43
C ALA A 72 2.24 12.34 5.22
N LYS A 73 1.19 12.83 4.58
CA LYS A 73 0.49 12.13 3.50
C LYS A 73 1.43 11.77 2.35
N GLU A 74 2.13 12.75 1.79
CA GLU A 74 2.99 12.50 0.64
C GLU A 74 4.16 11.56 0.95
N PRO A 75 4.92 11.76 2.04
CA PRO A 75 5.96 10.80 2.39
C PRO A 75 5.42 9.40 2.62
N LEU A 76 4.26 9.26 3.25
CA LEU A 76 3.66 7.95 3.48
C LEU A 76 3.25 7.29 2.17
N GLU A 77 2.65 8.05 1.26
CA GLU A 77 2.30 7.53 -0.06
C GLU A 77 3.52 7.00 -0.80
N GLN A 78 4.64 7.72 -0.75
CA GLN A 78 5.89 7.29 -1.39
C GLN A 78 6.42 6.00 -0.78
N GLU A 79 6.37 5.87 0.53
CA GLU A 79 6.82 4.65 1.20
C GLU A 79 5.93 3.45 0.88
N LEU A 80 4.64 3.68 0.77
CA LEU A 80 3.71 2.63 0.35
C LEU A 80 3.98 2.21 -1.10
N GLU A 81 4.30 3.15 -1.97
CA GLU A 81 4.67 2.86 -3.36
C GLU A 81 5.92 1.98 -3.43
N GLU A 82 6.93 2.28 -2.64
CA GLU A 82 8.14 1.45 -2.56
C GLU A 82 7.82 0.04 -2.06
N THR A 83 6.98 -0.07 -1.05
CA THR A 83 6.58 -1.36 -0.49
C THR A 83 5.85 -2.20 -1.54
N ILE A 84 4.96 -1.59 -2.29
CA ILE A 84 4.24 -2.26 -3.39
C ILE A 84 5.22 -2.73 -4.46
N ARG A 85 6.17 -1.89 -4.81
CA ARG A 85 7.19 -2.25 -5.81
C ARG A 85 8.00 -3.46 -5.36
N ASP A 86 8.47 -3.45 -4.11
CA ASP A 86 9.26 -4.54 -3.57
C ASP A 86 8.48 -5.85 -3.52
N TYR A 87 7.23 -5.80 -3.06
CA TYR A 87 6.37 -6.96 -3.02
C TYR A 87 6.17 -7.54 -4.42
N SER A 88 5.82 -6.69 -5.36
CA SER A 88 5.53 -7.13 -6.73
C SER A 88 6.77 -7.68 -7.41
N TYR A 89 7.91 -7.08 -7.16
CA TYR A 89 9.18 -7.59 -7.68
C TYR A 89 9.46 -9.01 -7.16
N GLN A 90 9.26 -9.24 -5.87
CA GLN A 90 9.49 -10.56 -5.27
C GLN A 90 8.53 -11.61 -5.81
N GLU A 91 7.31 -11.20 -6.15
CA GLU A 91 6.31 -12.12 -6.72
C GLU A 91 6.43 -12.27 -8.23
N GLY A 92 7.35 -11.56 -8.85
CA GLY A 92 7.53 -11.62 -10.30
C GLY A 92 6.48 -10.88 -11.09
N TYR A 93 5.80 -9.91 -10.48
CA TYR A 93 4.78 -9.11 -11.14
C TYR A 93 5.40 -7.93 -11.89
N ILE A 94 4.74 -7.51 -12.95
CA ILE A 94 5.15 -6.40 -13.79
C ILE A 94 4.09 -5.31 -13.74
N PHE A 95 4.51 -4.06 -13.82
CA PHE A 95 3.60 -2.91 -13.89
C PHE A 95 3.62 -2.33 -15.30
N LEU A 96 2.45 -1.90 -15.78
CA LEU A 96 2.34 -1.23 -17.07
C LEU A 96 2.55 0.28 -16.98
N GLY A 97 2.67 0.83 -15.79
CA GLY A 97 2.91 2.24 -15.58
C GLY A 97 3.53 2.48 -14.21
N SER A 98 3.69 3.76 -13.85
CA SER A 98 4.22 4.13 -12.55
C SER A 98 3.26 3.75 -11.44
N ILE A 99 3.80 3.34 -10.31
CA ILE A 99 3.00 3.01 -9.13
C ILE A 99 2.57 4.33 -8.47
N ASN A 100 1.27 4.48 -8.25
CA ASN A 100 0.70 5.66 -7.60
C ASN A 100 -0.18 5.23 -6.43
N VAL A 101 0.08 5.78 -5.26
CA VAL A 101 -0.75 5.58 -4.08
C VAL A 101 -1.34 6.92 -3.68
N SER A 102 -2.65 6.97 -3.53
CA SER A 102 -3.37 8.16 -3.07
C SER A 102 -4.16 7.83 -1.82
N ILE A 103 -3.84 8.52 -0.73
CA ILE A 103 -4.59 8.38 0.52
C ILE A 103 -5.74 9.38 0.48
N LYS A 104 -6.95 8.88 0.66
CA LYS A 104 -8.18 9.68 0.53
C LYS A 104 -9.09 9.49 1.72
N LYS A 105 -9.96 10.48 1.94
CA LYS A 105 -11.01 10.35 2.95
C LYS A 105 -12.13 9.46 2.42
N GLU A 106 -12.69 8.66 3.30
CA GLU A 106 -13.92 7.94 3.00
C GLU A 106 -15.07 8.95 2.81
N GLU A 107 -15.97 8.62 1.90
CA GLU A 107 -17.16 9.44 1.69
C GLU A 107 -18.28 9.04 2.64
#